data_a19f44d23b8e638ab391501cd8efc5c0
#
_entry.id   a19f44d23b8e638ab391501cd8efc5c0
#
_cell.length_a   1.000
_cell.length_b   1.000
_cell.length_c   1.000
_cell.angle_alpha   90.00
_cell.angle_beta   90.00
_cell.angle_gamma   90.00
#
_symmetry.space_group_name_H-M   'P 1'
#
loop_
_entity.id
_entity.type
_entity.pdbx_description
1 polymer ?
#
loop_
_entity_poly.entity_id
_entity_poly.type
_entity_poly.pdbx_seq_one_letter_code
_entity_poly.pdbx_strand_id
1 'polypeptide(L)'
;MKIYIPKRNPASHKGSYGKCLIIAGAEGMAGAAYFAALSAYRTGTGLVKLCSAKENLGILQTLIPEAIILSAPKIKENFQELEKAIEWADFLLFGPGMGTGKETEDLLRLVLKKGRAP
;
A
#
# COMPACT_ATOMS: atom_id res chain seq x y z
N MET A 1 -5.05 -25.76 -9.54
CA MET A 1 -5.59 -24.54 -8.89
C MET A 1 -6.60 -23.87 -9.84
N LYS A 2 -7.81 -23.66 -9.36
CA LYS A 2 -8.80 -22.92 -10.15
C LYS A 2 -8.73 -21.45 -9.78
N ILE A 3 -8.58 -20.59 -10.78
CA ILE A 3 -8.65 -19.14 -10.60
C ILE A 3 -10.08 -18.72 -10.88
N TYR A 4 -10.72 -18.12 -9.90
CA TYR A 4 -12.08 -17.59 -10.04
C TYR A 4 -12.03 -16.07 -10.20
N ILE A 5 -12.54 -15.58 -11.32
CA ILE A 5 -12.66 -14.13 -11.56
C ILE A 5 -14.15 -13.80 -11.55
N PRO A 6 -14.64 -13.14 -10.50
CA PRO A 6 -16.07 -12.81 -10.40
C PRO A 6 -16.45 -11.76 -11.46
N LYS A 7 -17.66 -11.89 -11.98
CA LYS A 7 -18.22 -10.92 -12.91
C LYS A 7 -18.52 -9.61 -12.15
N ARG A 8 -18.13 -8.48 -12.73
CA ARG A 8 -18.39 -7.18 -12.10
C ARG A 8 -19.86 -6.78 -12.25
N ASN A 9 -20.43 -6.29 -11.15
CA ASN A 9 -21.78 -5.72 -11.15
C ASN A 9 -21.73 -4.35 -11.84
N PRO A 10 -22.60 -4.06 -12.86
CA PRO A 10 -22.62 -2.74 -13.50
C PRO A 10 -22.89 -1.57 -12.55
N ALA A 11 -23.56 -1.80 -11.41
CA ALA A 11 -23.81 -0.79 -10.41
C ALA A 11 -22.66 -0.59 -9.41
N SER A 12 -21.56 -1.33 -9.56
CA SER A 12 -20.44 -1.27 -8.64
C SER A 12 -19.56 -0.04 -8.85
N HIS A 13 -18.77 0.31 -7.85
CA HIS A 13 -17.81 1.40 -7.88
C HIS A 13 -16.45 0.91 -7.37
N LYS A 14 -15.42 1.79 -7.35
CA LYS A 14 -14.06 1.42 -6.94
C LYS A 14 -14.01 0.73 -5.58
N GLY A 15 -14.75 1.21 -4.58
CA GLY A 15 -14.78 0.62 -3.24
C GLY A 15 -15.33 -0.79 -3.18
N SER A 16 -16.08 -1.24 -4.20
CA SER A 16 -16.66 -2.58 -4.27
C SER A 16 -15.62 -3.69 -4.53
N TYR A 17 -14.43 -3.34 -5.04
CA TYR A 17 -13.42 -4.31 -5.48
C TYR A 17 -12.20 -4.38 -4.57
N GLY A 18 -12.35 -3.90 -3.36
CA GLY A 18 -11.32 -3.98 -2.35
C GLY A 18 -10.43 -2.76 -2.26
N LYS A 19 -9.95 -2.55 -1.05
CA LYS A 19 -9.07 -1.45 -0.67
C LYS A 19 -7.73 -2.03 -0.24
N CYS A 20 -6.69 -1.76 -0.99
CA CYS A 20 -5.34 -2.26 -0.71
C CYS A 20 -4.47 -1.16 -0.15
N LEU A 21 -3.84 -1.42 0.99
CA LEU A 21 -2.75 -0.60 1.49
C LEU A 21 -1.44 -1.29 1.15
N ILE A 22 -0.56 -0.59 0.45
CA ILE A 22 0.78 -1.07 0.11
C ILE A 22 1.79 -0.22 0.86
N ILE A 23 2.67 -0.86 1.60
CA ILE A 23 3.80 -0.20 2.27
C ILE A 23 5.07 -0.72 1.61
N ALA A 24 5.69 0.10 0.78
CA ALA A 24 6.77 -0.33 -0.10
C ALA A 24 7.65 0.85 -0.52
N GLY A 25 8.90 0.56 -0.87
CA GLY A 25 9.80 1.53 -1.46
C GLY A 25 10.52 2.41 -0.45
N ALA A 26 11.70 1.97 0.00
CA ALA A 26 12.65 2.84 0.68
C ALA A 26 13.19 3.89 -0.30
N GLU A 27 13.90 4.90 0.22
CA GLU A 27 14.58 5.89 -0.61
C GLU A 27 15.41 5.21 -1.71
N GLY A 28 15.23 5.62 -2.94
CA GLY A 28 15.90 5.01 -4.10
C GLY A 28 15.23 3.76 -4.65
N MET A 29 14.15 3.28 -4.03
CA MET A 29 13.44 2.06 -4.43
C MET A 29 11.98 2.34 -4.82
N ALA A 30 11.73 3.50 -5.44
CA ALA A 30 10.38 3.88 -5.88
C ALA A 30 9.78 2.88 -6.88
N GLY A 31 10.62 2.25 -7.71
CA GLY A 31 10.17 1.26 -8.69
C GLY A 31 9.46 0.06 -8.06
N ALA A 32 9.95 -0.42 -6.91
CA ALA A 32 9.32 -1.52 -6.20
C ALA A 32 7.89 -1.16 -5.75
N ALA A 33 7.72 0.04 -5.22
CA ALA A 33 6.41 0.57 -4.83
C ALA A 33 5.49 0.73 -6.04
N TYR A 34 6.02 1.27 -7.12
CA TYR A 34 5.27 1.45 -8.37
C TYR A 34 4.76 0.11 -8.91
N PHE A 35 5.64 -0.89 -9.03
CA PHE A 35 5.25 -2.20 -9.56
C PHE A 35 4.22 -2.90 -8.67
N ALA A 36 4.34 -2.76 -7.36
CA ALA A 36 3.36 -3.32 -6.43
C ALA A 36 1.97 -2.69 -6.65
N ALA A 37 1.89 -1.37 -6.72
CA ALA A 37 0.65 -0.65 -6.94
C ALA A 37 0.05 -0.93 -8.32
N LEU A 38 0.88 -0.93 -9.36
CA LEU A 38 0.44 -1.25 -10.73
C LEU A 38 -0.13 -2.66 -10.81
N SER A 39 0.53 -3.63 -10.19
CA SER A 39 0.07 -5.01 -10.16
C SER A 39 -1.27 -5.13 -9.44
N ALA A 40 -1.45 -4.43 -8.33
CA ALA A 40 -2.72 -4.41 -7.62
C ALA A 40 -3.86 -3.93 -8.52
N TYR A 41 -3.67 -2.82 -9.22
CA TYR A 41 -4.68 -2.30 -10.15
C TYR A 41 -4.96 -3.26 -11.30
N ARG A 42 -3.93 -3.84 -11.89
CA ARG A 42 -4.08 -4.77 -13.02
C ARG A 42 -4.77 -6.06 -12.64
N THR A 43 -4.72 -6.46 -11.39
CA THR A 43 -5.44 -7.65 -10.89
C THR A 43 -6.85 -7.34 -10.42
N GLY A 44 -7.28 -6.08 -10.48
CA GLY A 44 -8.66 -5.71 -10.23
C GLY A 44 -8.96 -4.99 -8.92
N THR A 45 -7.93 -4.62 -8.15
CA THR A 45 -8.13 -3.83 -6.92
C THR A 45 -8.79 -2.50 -7.23
N GLY A 46 -9.81 -2.14 -6.45
CA GLY A 46 -10.57 -0.92 -6.68
C GLY A 46 -9.85 0.35 -6.25
N LEU A 47 -9.28 0.33 -5.04
CA LEU A 47 -8.59 1.49 -4.45
C LEU A 47 -7.25 1.06 -3.86
N VAL A 48 -6.21 1.87 -4.08
CA VAL A 48 -4.87 1.64 -3.54
C VAL A 48 -4.41 2.88 -2.78
N LYS A 49 -3.99 2.68 -1.53
CA LYS A 49 -3.14 3.63 -0.82
C LYS A 49 -1.73 3.08 -0.82
N LEU A 50 -0.78 3.91 -1.23
CA LEU A 50 0.62 3.54 -1.36
C LEU A 50 1.45 4.38 -0.39
N CYS A 51 2.00 3.71 0.61
CA CYS A 51 2.85 4.33 1.63
C CYS A 51 4.31 4.04 1.28
N SER A 52 5.09 5.09 1.04
CA SER A 52 6.48 4.97 0.59
C SER A 52 7.35 6.03 1.24
N ALA A 53 8.66 5.91 1.10
CA ALA A 53 9.59 6.91 1.59
C ALA A 53 9.24 8.29 1.02
N LYS A 54 9.41 9.33 1.82
CA LYS A 54 9.09 10.71 1.46
C LYS A 54 9.72 11.13 0.14
N GLU A 55 10.94 10.69 -0.11
CA GLU A 55 11.71 11.01 -1.31
C GLU A 55 11.08 10.47 -2.59
N ASN A 56 10.22 9.46 -2.46
CA ASN A 56 9.57 8.79 -3.60
C ASN A 56 8.21 9.40 -3.96
N LEU A 57 7.65 10.30 -3.15
CA LEU A 57 6.25 10.73 -3.31
C LEU A 57 5.98 11.41 -4.66
N GLY A 58 6.83 12.35 -5.06
CA GLY A 58 6.67 13.05 -6.34
C GLY A 58 6.75 12.12 -7.54
N ILE A 59 7.70 11.18 -7.49
CA ILE A 59 7.87 10.17 -8.54
C ILE A 59 6.63 9.30 -8.66
N LEU A 60 6.13 8.80 -7.53
CA LEU A 60 4.97 7.91 -7.51
C LEU A 60 3.69 8.60 -7.93
N GLN A 61 3.48 9.85 -7.54
CA GLN A 61 2.32 10.61 -7.99
C GLN A 61 2.32 10.82 -9.51
N THR A 62 3.49 10.92 -10.10
CA THR A 62 3.65 11.04 -11.55
C THR A 62 3.39 9.71 -12.26
N LEU A 63 3.95 8.62 -11.73
CA LEU A 63 3.88 7.29 -12.36
C LEU A 63 2.53 6.62 -12.18
N ILE A 64 1.88 6.83 -11.04
CA ILE A 64 0.62 6.16 -10.72
C ILE A 64 -0.34 7.13 -10.00
N PRO A 65 -0.87 8.11 -10.74
CA PRO A 65 -1.72 9.14 -10.15
C PRO A 65 -3.05 8.61 -9.60
N GLU A 66 -3.46 7.41 -9.97
CA GLU A 66 -4.67 6.78 -9.45
C GLU A 66 -4.55 6.40 -7.98
N ALA A 67 -3.33 6.14 -7.50
CA ALA A 67 -3.10 5.76 -6.11
C ALA A 67 -3.08 6.98 -5.19
N ILE A 68 -3.58 6.78 -3.98
CA ILE A 68 -3.43 7.77 -2.90
C ILE A 68 -2.06 7.53 -2.27
N ILE A 69 -1.19 8.53 -2.33
CA ILE A 69 0.20 8.38 -1.89
C ILE A 69 0.37 8.95 -0.47
N LEU A 70 0.98 8.15 0.40
CA LEU A 70 1.28 8.53 1.78
C LEU A 70 2.78 8.44 2.04
N SER A 71 3.29 9.31 2.90
CA SER A 71 4.68 9.23 3.35
C SER A 71 4.82 8.20 4.46
N ALA A 72 5.78 7.30 4.33
CA ALA A 72 6.10 6.35 5.39
C ALA A 72 6.70 7.10 6.59
N PRO A 73 6.14 6.95 7.79
CA PRO A 73 6.66 7.65 8.96
C PRO A 73 7.99 7.06 9.43
N LYS A 74 8.85 7.93 9.96
CA LYS A 74 10.08 7.53 10.65
C LYS A 74 9.79 7.27 12.13
N ILE A 75 10.70 6.61 12.82
CA ILE A 75 10.54 6.13 14.22
C ILE A 75 9.98 7.18 15.19
N LYS A 76 10.34 8.45 15.01
CA LYS A 76 9.92 9.54 15.90
C LYS A 76 8.75 10.36 15.38
N GLU A 77 8.18 9.97 14.25
CA GLU A 77 7.08 10.70 13.62
C GLU A 77 5.73 10.15 14.06
N ASN A 78 4.67 10.91 13.73
CA ASN A 78 3.30 10.51 14.05
C ASN A 78 2.82 9.41 13.10
N PHE A 79 2.44 8.27 13.65
CA PHE A 79 1.93 7.13 12.91
C PHE A 79 0.42 7.21 12.63
N GLN A 80 -0.24 8.28 13.04
CA GLN A 80 -1.70 8.39 13.00
C GLN A 80 -2.29 8.18 11.61
N GLU A 81 -1.67 8.78 10.59
CA GLU A 81 -2.12 8.65 9.20
C GLU A 81 -1.95 7.21 8.69
N LEU A 82 -0.85 6.56 9.04
CA LEU A 82 -0.62 5.16 8.70
C LEU A 82 -1.61 4.25 9.42
N GLU A 83 -1.88 4.49 10.70
CA GLU A 83 -2.88 3.73 11.46
C GLU A 83 -4.27 3.82 10.83
N LYS A 84 -4.68 5.01 10.40
CA LYS A 84 -5.95 5.21 9.70
C LYS A 84 -5.99 4.44 8.37
N ALA A 85 -4.87 4.41 7.65
CA ALA A 85 -4.77 3.67 6.40
C ALA A 85 -4.89 2.16 6.63
N ILE A 86 -4.28 1.65 7.70
CA ILE A 86 -4.38 0.23 8.07
C ILE A 86 -5.85 -0.13 8.37
N GLU A 87 -6.56 0.69 9.12
CA GLU A 87 -7.98 0.47 9.42
C GLU A 87 -8.86 0.53 8.17
N TRP A 88 -8.52 1.42 7.25
CA TRP A 88 -9.25 1.58 6.00
C TRP A 88 -9.12 0.37 5.06
N ALA A 89 -8.00 -0.32 5.09
CA ALA A 89 -7.66 -1.36 4.12
C ALA A 89 -8.40 -2.67 4.37
N ASP A 90 -8.81 -3.31 3.28
CA ASP A 90 -9.33 -4.69 3.33
C ASP A 90 -8.17 -5.69 3.34
N PHE A 91 -7.06 -5.35 2.69
CA PHE A 91 -5.83 -6.15 2.71
C PHE A 91 -4.61 -5.26 2.61
N LEU A 92 -3.47 -5.81 3.03
CA LEU A 92 -2.25 -5.06 3.17
C LEU A 92 -1.06 -5.84 2.60
N LEU A 93 -0.23 -5.14 1.83
CA LEU A 93 1.04 -5.65 1.34
C LEU A 93 2.16 -4.84 1.96
N PHE A 94 3.12 -5.51 2.56
CA PHE A 94 4.28 -4.86 3.18
C PHE A 94 5.57 -5.50 2.69
N GLY A 95 6.54 -4.68 2.33
CA GLY A 95 7.90 -5.15 2.16
C GLY A 95 8.61 -4.84 0.85
N PRO A 96 7.95 -4.80 -0.33
CA PRO A 96 8.70 -4.61 -1.57
C PRO A 96 9.62 -3.38 -1.52
N GLY A 97 10.92 -3.60 -1.70
CA GLY A 97 11.90 -2.53 -1.73
C GLY A 97 12.12 -1.76 -0.41
N MET A 98 11.73 -2.33 0.72
CA MET A 98 11.85 -1.64 2.02
C MET A 98 13.22 -1.82 2.69
N GLY A 99 13.98 -2.84 2.29
CA GLY A 99 15.23 -3.19 2.98
C GLY A 99 14.99 -3.94 4.29
N THR A 100 16.05 -4.10 5.08
CA THR A 100 16.06 -4.89 6.32
C THR A 100 16.52 -4.11 7.53
N GLY A 101 16.48 -2.78 7.46
CA GLY A 101 16.93 -1.91 8.56
C GLY A 101 15.96 -1.87 9.73
N LYS A 102 16.41 -1.20 10.79
CA LYS A 102 15.63 -1.05 12.03
C LYS A 102 14.30 -0.33 11.79
N GLU A 103 14.28 0.68 10.94
CA GLU A 103 13.06 1.43 10.63
C GLU A 103 12.01 0.53 9.97
N THR A 104 12.44 -0.34 9.07
CA THR A 104 11.56 -1.32 8.42
C THR A 104 10.99 -2.31 9.43
N GLU A 105 11.82 -2.79 10.34
CA GLU A 105 11.38 -3.69 11.41
C GLU A 105 10.33 -3.03 12.30
N ASP A 106 10.56 -1.78 12.70
CA ASP A 106 9.64 -1.04 13.55
C ASP A 106 8.28 -0.80 12.86
N LEU A 107 8.29 -0.47 11.57
CA LEU A 107 7.07 -0.35 10.78
C LEU A 107 6.32 -1.68 10.68
N LEU A 108 7.03 -2.76 10.45
CA LEU A 108 6.44 -4.09 10.38
C LEU A 108 5.78 -4.47 11.71
N ARG A 109 6.43 -4.20 12.83
CA ARG A 109 5.87 -4.46 14.16
C ARG A 109 4.57 -3.67 14.37
N LEU A 110 4.56 -2.40 13.97
CA LEU A 110 3.36 -1.56 14.04
C LEU A 110 2.22 -2.13 13.21
N VAL A 111 2.52 -2.53 11.99
CA VAL A 111 1.53 -3.10 11.06
C VAL A 111 0.93 -4.39 11.62
N LEU A 112 1.77 -5.28 12.15
CA LEU A 112 1.31 -6.55 12.74
C LEU A 112 0.47 -6.33 14.00
N LYS A 113 0.79 -5.29 14.77
CA LYS A 113 0.04 -4.96 15.99
C LYS A 113 -1.31 -4.34 15.69
N LYS A 114 -1.40 -3.47 14.67
CA LYS A 114 -2.61 -2.72 14.32
C LYS A 114 -3.43 -3.37 13.22
N GLY A 115 -2.81 -4.22 12.40
CA GLY A 115 -3.49 -4.87 11.30
C GLY A 115 -4.51 -5.89 11.79
N ARG A 116 -5.60 -6.02 11.04
CA ARG A 116 -6.55 -7.10 11.25
C ARG A 116 -5.95 -8.39 10.69
N ALA A 117 -6.00 -9.45 11.46
CA ALA A 117 -5.59 -10.77 10.97
C ALA A 117 -6.46 -11.14 9.76
N PRO A 118 -5.85 -11.64 8.68
CA PRO A 118 -6.63 -12.18 7.58
C PRO A 118 -7.37 -13.43 8.00
#